data_71bc847ccd64f80d625cb49ca1a3a23c
#
_entry.id   71bc847ccd64f80d625cb49ca1a3a23c
#
_cell.length_a   1.000
_cell.length_b   1.000
_cell.length_c   1.000
_cell.angle_alpha   90.00
_cell.angle_beta   90.00
_cell.angle_gamma   90.00
#
_symmetry.space_group_name_H-M   'P 1'
#
loop_
_entity.id
_entity.type
_entity.pdbx_description
1 polymer ?
#
loop_
_entity_poly.entity_id
_entity_poly.type
_entity_poly.pdbx_seq_one_letter_code
_entity_poly.pdbx_strand_id
1 'polypeptide(L)'
;EHLIIMGHSNCGGVRGCIDMCQGRAPDLEKKESFVGRWLDVLRPGFDRVKDITPPEVQQTMLEKEGIQVSLENLMSYPVVAEAVGSRNLTLHGIWADIADMDIESYDGTLRHFVKV
;
A
#
# COMPACT_ATOMS: atom_id res chain seq x y z
N GLU A 1 -5.69 8.01 -20.47
CA GLU A 1 -5.88 6.71 -19.82
C GLU A 1 -5.73 6.83 -18.31
N HIS A 2 -6.29 5.86 -17.56
CA HIS A 2 -6.25 5.86 -16.11
C HIS A 2 -5.81 4.49 -15.60
N LEU A 3 -4.94 4.49 -14.59
CA LEU A 3 -4.52 3.30 -13.87
C LEU A 3 -4.81 3.52 -12.39
N ILE A 4 -5.52 2.56 -11.78
CA ILE A 4 -5.96 2.67 -10.40
C ILE A 4 -5.28 1.57 -9.57
N ILE A 5 -4.60 1.98 -8.50
CA ILE A 5 -4.15 1.07 -7.44
C ILE A 5 -5.20 1.10 -6.34
N MET A 6 -5.74 -0.06 -6.01
CA MET A 6 -6.77 -0.17 -4.99
C MET A 6 -6.30 -1.03 -3.82
N GLY A 7 -6.44 -0.49 -2.62
CA GLY A 7 -6.32 -1.22 -1.36
C GLY A 7 -7.64 -1.28 -0.63
N HIS A 8 -7.70 -2.04 0.44
CA HIS A 8 -8.94 -2.22 1.20
C HIS A 8 -8.67 -2.46 2.68
N SER A 9 -9.71 -2.24 3.51
CA SER A 9 -9.66 -2.51 4.94
C SER A 9 -9.51 -4.00 5.24
N ASN A 10 -8.93 -4.31 6.39
CA ASN A 10 -8.72 -5.67 6.91
C ASN A 10 -7.96 -6.59 5.93
N CYS A 11 -6.98 -6.04 5.23
CA CYS A 11 -6.18 -6.79 4.27
C CYS A 11 -5.28 -7.82 4.96
N GLY A 12 -5.48 -9.12 4.62
CA GLY A 12 -4.67 -10.21 5.18
C GLY A 12 -3.19 -10.12 4.79
N GLY A 13 -2.89 -9.63 3.58
CA GLY A 13 -1.52 -9.39 3.14
C GLY A 13 -0.82 -8.32 3.97
N VAL A 14 -1.51 -7.21 4.25
CA VAL A 14 -0.99 -6.14 5.12
C VAL A 14 -0.77 -6.65 6.54
N ARG A 15 -1.70 -7.41 7.09
CA ARG A 15 -1.54 -8.05 8.40
C ARG A 15 -0.32 -8.96 8.42
N GLY A 16 -0.15 -9.78 7.40
CA GLY A 16 1.02 -10.66 7.26
C GLY A 16 2.34 -9.89 7.20
N CYS A 17 2.37 -8.76 6.51
CA CYS A 17 3.55 -7.88 6.47
C CYS A 17 3.89 -7.34 7.86
N ILE A 18 2.90 -6.86 8.62
CA ILE A 18 3.10 -6.37 9.99
C ILE A 18 3.65 -7.50 10.86
N ASP A 19 3.03 -8.68 10.82
CA ASP A 19 3.46 -9.82 11.63
C ASP A 19 4.89 -10.25 11.29
N MET A 20 5.23 -10.28 10.00
CA MET A 20 6.58 -10.58 9.54
C MET A 20 7.59 -9.54 10.04
N CYS A 21 7.31 -8.26 9.87
CA CYS A 21 8.21 -7.18 10.27
C CYS A 21 8.39 -7.09 11.79
N GLN A 22 7.41 -7.53 12.57
CA GLN A 22 7.47 -7.54 14.04
C GLN A 22 7.95 -8.89 14.62
N GLY A 23 8.41 -9.81 13.78
CA GLY A 23 8.96 -11.08 14.21
C GLY A 23 7.95 -12.12 14.67
N ARG A 24 6.65 -11.93 14.37
CA ARG A 24 5.58 -12.87 14.75
C ARG A 24 5.26 -13.92 13.68
N ALA A 25 5.90 -13.86 12.53
CA ALA A 25 5.68 -14.79 11.42
C ALA A 25 7.02 -15.28 10.84
N PRO A 26 7.80 -16.06 11.64
CA PRO A 26 9.14 -16.48 11.21
C PRO A 26 9.14 -17.33 9.94
N ASP A 27 8.06 -18.05 9.65
CA ASP A 27 7.95 -18.85 8.42
C ASP A 27 7.87 -17.97 7.16
N LEU A 28 7.35 -16.77 7.28
CA LEU A 28 7.29 -15.79 6.17
C LEU A 28 8.68 -15.19 5.86
N GLU A 29 9.56 -15.16 6.86
CA GLU A 29 10.92 -14.61 6.70
C GLU A 29 11.91 -15.61 6.07
N LYS A 30 11.52 -16.88 5.90
CA LYS A 30 12.35 -17.89 5.25
C LYS A 30 12.55 -17.58 3.77
N LYS A 31 13.76 -17.85 3.26
CA LYS A 31 14.10 -17.62 1.85
C LYS A 31 13.19 -18.36 0.87
N GLU A 32 12.64 -19.50 1.29
CA GLU A 32 11.73 -20.33 0.51
C GLU A 32 10.30 -19.78 0.48
N SER A 33 9.97 -18.82 1.32
CA SER A 33 8.61 -18.25 1.38
C SER A 33 8.36 -17.31 0.21
N PHE A 34 7.55 -17.74 -0.74
CA PHE A 34 7.08 -16.88 -1.82
C PHE A 34 6.19 -15.74 -1.29
N VAL A 35 5.33 -16.05 -0.32
CA VAL A 35 4.45 -15.08 0.31
C VAL A 35 5.26 -14.01 1.03
N GLY A 36 6.28 -14.42 1.81
CA GLY A 36 7.15 -13.47 2.50
C GLY A 36 7.86 -12.50 1.55
N ARG A 37 8.40 -13.01 0.44
CA ARG A 37 9.03 -12.16 -0.58
C ARG A 37 8.04 -11.20 -1.25
N TRP A 38 6.80 -11.62 -1.46
CA TRP A 38 5.76 -10.75 -1.98
C TRP A 38 5.39 -9.66 -0.97
N LEU A 39 5.26 -10.01 0.32
CA LEU A 39 4.96 -9.06 1.39
C LEU A 39 6.09 -8.05 1.62
N ASP A 40 7.34 -8.40 1.29
CA ASP A 40 8.48 -7.48 1.38
C ASP A 40 8.31 -6.21 0.55
N VAL A 41 7.50 -6.25 -0.49
CA VAL A 41 7.15 -5.06 -1.28
C VAL A 41 6.52 -3.97 -0.41
N LEU A 42 5.82 -4.36 0.66
CA LEU A 42 5.18 -3.43 1.60
C LEU A 42 6.11 -2.93 2.71
N ARG A 43 7.30 -3.50 2.87
CA ARG A 43 8.23 -3.15 3.96
C ARG A 43 8.56 -1.66 4.04
N PRO A 44 8.79 -0.93 2.93
CA PRO A 44 9.00 0.52 3.01
C PRO A 44 7.80 1.26 3.62
N GLY A 45 6.58 0.79 3.34
CA GLY A 45 5.36 1.33 3.94
C GLY A 45 5.29 1.03 5.45
N PHE A 46 5.68 -0.18 5.86
CA PHE A 46 5.75 -0.54 7.28
C PHE A 46 6.72 0.37 8.03
N ASP A 47 7.88 0.69 7.48
CA ASP A 47 8.85 1.58 8.11
C ASP A 47 8.27 2.97 8.41
N ARG A 48 7.31 3.43 7.62
CA ARG A 48 6.62 4.71 7.82
C ARG A 48 5.59 4.68 8.95
N VAL A 49 5.09 3.49 9.31
CA VAL A 49 3.98 3.33 10.27
C VAL A 49 4.33 2.45 11.47
N LYS A 50 5.58 2.03 11.60
CA LYS A 50 6.04 1.06 12.62
C LYS A 50 5.77 1.49 14.07
N ASP A 51 5.72 2.79 14.34
CA ASP A 51 5.52 3.36 15.67
C ASP A 51 4.06 3.77 15.94
N ILE A 52 3.16 3.51 15.00
CA ILE A 52 1.75 3.87 15.16
C ILE A 52 1.03 2.85 16.04
N THR A 53 0.24 3.35 16.95
CA THR A 53 -0.60 2.57 17.86
C THR A 53 -2.02 3.17 17.89
N PRO A 54 -3.06 2.39 18.20
CA PRO A 54 -3.07 0.95 18.43
C PRO A 54 -2.90 0.12 17.15
N PRO A 55 -2.78 -1.22 17.24
CA PRO A 55 -2.54 -2.08 16.06
C PRO A 55 -3.55 -1.93 14.91
N GLU A 56 -4.80 -1.65 15.23
CA GLU A 56 -5.85 -1.47 14.22
C GLU A 56 -5.59 -0.22 13.37
N VAL A 57 -5.13 0.85 14.01
CA VAL A 57 -4.76 2.11 13.32
C VAL A 57 -3.51 1.89 12.47
N GLN A 58 -2.51 1.17 13.00
CA GLN A 58 -1.31 0.81 12.26
C GLN A 58 -1.65 0.03 10.98
N GLN A 59 -2.55 -0.95 11.09
CA GLN A 59 -2.96 -1.74 9.93
C GLN A 59 -3.63 -0.86 8.86
N THR A 60 -4.59 -0.03 9.24
CA THR A 60 -5.25 0.88 8.29
C THR A 60 -4.26 1.83 7.64
N MET A 61 -3.32 2.35 8.41
CA MET A 61 -2.28 3.23 7.87
C MET A 61 -1.37 2.49 6.90
N LEU A 62 -0.99 1.23 7.19
CA LEU A 62 -0.16 0.45 6.26
C LEU A 62 -0.93 0.07 4.99
N GLU A 63 -2.23 -0.20 5.08
CA GLU A 63 -3.06 -0.43 3.90
C GLU A 63 -2.99 0.78 2.94
N LYS A 64 -3.06 1.99 3.48
CA LYS A 64 -2.96 3.23 2.72
C LYS A 64 -1.53 3.51 2.23
N GLU A 65 -0.53 3.31 3.09
CA GLU A 65 0.88 3.45 2.69
C GLU A 65 1.27 2.44 1.60
N GLY A 66 0.71 1.23 1.64
CA GLY A 66 0.93 0.23 0.59
C GLY A 66 0.46 0.69 -0.78
N ILE A 67 -0.61 1.46 -0.85
CA ILE A 67 -1.08 2.09 -2.08
C ILE A 67 -0.04 3.12 -2.57
N GLN A 68 0.47 3.96 -1.67
CA GLN A 68 1.49 4.96 -2.03
C GLN A 68 2.78 4.29 -2.50
N VAL A 69 3.25 3.26 -1.80
CA VAL A 69 4.43 2.46 -2.21
C VAL A 69 4.22 1.88 -3.61
N SER A 70 3.03 1.36 -3.88
CA SER A 70 2.71 0.82 -5.21
C SER A 70 2.71 1.88 -6.30
N LEU A 71 2.20 3.08 -6.02
CA LEU A 71 2.25 4.20 -6.96
C LEU A 71 3.70 4.65 -7.21
N GLU A 72 4.52 4.73 -6.17
CA GLU A 72 5.96 5.04 -6.27
C GLU A 72 6.67 3.98 -7.13
N ASN A 73 6.39 2.70 -6.88
CA ASN A 73 6.98 1.60 -7.65
C ASN A 73 6.58 1.65 -9.13
N LEU A 74 5.32 2.00 -9.44
CA LEU A 74 4.88 2.19 -10.82
C LEU A 74 5.70 3.28 -11.52
N MET A 75 5.95 4.39 -10.85
CA MET A 75 6.73 5.50 -11.41
C MET A 75 8.20 5.14 -11.64
N SER A 76 8.70 4.05 -11.05
CA SER A 76 10.06 3.56 -11.31
C SER A 76 10.19 2.86 -12.67
N TYR A 77 9.08 2.49 -13.30
CA TYR A 77 9.10 1.92 -14.64
C TYR A 77 9.15 3.05 -15.69
N PRO A 78 10.18 3.07 -16.57
CA PRO A 78 10.31 4.15 -17.55
C PRO A 78 9.08 4.36 -18.43
N VAL A 79 8.44 3.28 -18.86
CA VAL A 79 7.25 3.35 -19.71
C VAL A 79 6.07 4.02 -18.98
N VAL A 80 5.93 3.82 -17.68
CA VAL A 80 4.89 4.47 -16.87
C VAL A 80 5.23 5.92 -16.64
N ALA A 81 6.46 6.22 -16.25
CA ALA A 81 6.92 7.60 -16.03
C ALA A 81 6.79 8.46 -17.29
N GLU A 82 7.12 7.91 -18.45
CA GLU A 82 6.96 8.59 -19.73
C GLU A 82 5.49 8.87 -20.05
N ALA A 83 4.62 7.88 -19.88
CA ALA A 83 3.18 8.02 -20.12
C ALA A 83 2.53 9.05 -19.19
N VAL A 84 2.94 9.09 -17.92
CA VAL A 84 2.48 10.10 -16.96
C VAL A 84 3.01 11.48 -17.33
N GLY A 85 4.28 11.59 -17.68
CA GLY A 85 4.92 12.86 -18.07
C GLY A 85 4.30 13.48 -19.32
N SER A 86 3.89 12.67 -20.29
CA SER A 86 3.22 13.12 -21.51
C SER A 86 1.71 13.36 -21.31
N ARG A 87 1.19 13.18 -20.11
CA ARG A 87 -0.23 13.29 -19.74
C ARG A 87 -1.16 12.28 -20.43
N ASN A 88 -0.63 11.20 -20.97
CA ASN A 88 -1.42 10.11 -21.56
C ASN A 88 -1.93 9.14 -20.51
N LEU A 89 -1.32 9.11 -19.32
CA LEU A 89 -1.68 8.24 -18.21
C LEU A 89 -1.82 9.04 -16.91
N THR A 90 -2.91 8.82 -16.20
CA THR A 90 -3.11 9.33 -14.84
C THR A 90 -3.14 8.17 -13.87
N LEU A 91 -2.36 8.25 -12.79
CA LEU A 91 -2.34 7.25 -11.71
C LEU A 91 -3.27 7.68 -10.59
N HIS A 92 -4.00 6.72 -10.03
CA HIS A 92 -4.92 6.93 -8.91
C HIS A 92 -4.67 5.92 -7.81
N GLY A 93 -4.78 6.35 -6.55
CA GLY A 93 -4.79 5.48 -5.39
C GLY A 93 -6.16 5.54 -4.72
N ILE A 94 -6.76 4.38 -4.46
CA ILE A 94 -8.06 4.26 -3.80
C ILE A 94 -7.96 3.27 -2.65
N TRP A 95 -8.49 3.64 -1.50
CA TRP A 95 -8.67 2.74 -0.36
C TRP A 95 -10.16 2.59 -0.09
N ALA A 96 -10.61 1.33 0.06
CA ALA A 96 -12.01 1.00 0.30
C ALA A 96 -12.19 0.36 1.67
N ASP A 97 -13.04 0.93 2.50
CA ASP A 97 -13.51 0.23 3.70
C ASP A 97 -14.60 -0.76 3.30
N ILE A 98 -14.28 -2.04 3.42
CA ILE A 98 -15.21 -3.11 3.00
C ILE A 98 -16.41 -3.22 3.93
N ALA A 99 -16.25 -2.87 5.21
CA ALA A 99 -17.34 -2.97 6.18
C ALA A 99 -18.41 -1.90 5.97
N ASP A 100 -17.97 -0.67 5.77
CA ASP A 100 -18.87 0.48 5.65
C ASP A 100 -19.13 0.92 4.21
N MET A 101 -18.41 0.31 3.25
CA MET A 101 -18.47 0.68 1.83
C MET A 101 -18.03 2.12 1.56
N ASP A 102 -17.27 2.70 2.48
CA ASP A 102 -16.66 4.02 2.30
C ASP A 102 -15.45 3.92 1.38
N ILE A 103 -15.28 4.92 0.53
CA ILE A 103 -14.14 5.01 -0.40
C ILE A 103 -13.38 6.30 -0.13
N GLU A 104 -12.05 6.17 -0.05
CA GLU A 104 -11.14 7.29 0.03
C GLU A 104 -10.20 7.30 -1.18
N SER A 105 -9.89 8.47 -1.71
CA SER A 105 -8.96 8.66 -2.81
C SER A 105 -7.71 9.38 -2.31
N TYR A 106 -6.54 8.94 -2.77
CA TYR A 106 -5.28 9.61 -2.47
C TYR A 106 -5.18 10.94 -3.22
N ASP A 107 -5.02 12.01 -2.46
CA ASP A 107 -4.75 13.34 -3.00
C ASP A 107 -3.24 13.61 -2.94
N GLY A 108 -2.59 13.64 -4.09
CA GLY A 108 -1.15 13.86 -4.18
C GLY A 108 -0.70 15.26 -3.77
N THR A 109 -1.59 16.26 -3.83
CA THR A 109 -1.30 17.63 -3.41
C THR A 109 -1.31 17.74 -1.90
N LEU A 110 -2.33 17.16 -1.27
CA LEU A 110 -2.47 17.14 0.20
C LEU A 110 -1.63 16.03 0.83
N ARG A 111 -1.20 15.06 0.04
CA ARG A 111 -0.40 13.89 0.46
C ARG A 111 -1.11 13.03 1.52
N HIS A 112 -2.43 12.95 1.42
CA HIS A 112 -3.24 12.06 2.25
C HIS A 112 -4.51 11.61 1.52
N PHE A 113 -5.21 10.65 2.13
CA PHE A 113 -6.47 10.14 1.60
C PHE A 113 -7.62 11.04 2.02
N VAL A 114 -8.55 11.28 1.09
CA VAL A 114 -9.77 12.05 1.32
C VAL A 114 -10.98 11.23 0.91
N LYS A 115 -12.09 11.37 1.63
CA LYS A 115 -13.35 10.71 1.25
C LYS A 115 -13.82 11.18 -0.12
N VAL A 116 -14.26 10.22 -0.88
CA VAL A 116 -14.90 10.47 -2.18
C VAL A 116 -16.33 10.90 -1.99
#